data_430e923bb1c3fa4c078ddc1d63f14a0b
#
_entry.id   430e923bb1c3fa4c078ddc1d63f14a0b
#
_cell.length_a   1.000
_cell.length_b   1.000
_cell.length_c   1.000
_cell.angle_alpha   90.00
_cell.angle_beta   90.00
_cell.angle_gamma   90.00
#
_symmetry.space_group_name_H-M   'P 1'
#
loop_
_entity.id
_entity.type
_entity.pdbx_description
1 polymer ?
#
loop_
_entity_poly.entity_id
_entity_poly.type
_entity_poly.pdbx_seq_one_letter_code
_entity_poly.pdbx_strand_id
1 'polypeptide(L)'
;MFQSIKPLFKYKEGEYAMKWCLSTNKKMRVFLVIFEANEEGYEVYKESIAGKLPEFSYKTVAQIIDDGMKKGYYLNLPPRTVISTDKKIRNIRPSEELVVQFINWNIDLINNLANFQKKI
;
A
#
# COMPACT_ATOMS: atom_id res chain seq x y z
N MET A 1 -20.61 23.08 -3.48
CA MET A 1 -20.96 22.63 -4.47
C MET A 1 -19.96 21.88 -5.17
N PHE A 2 -19.06 22.43 -5.64
CA PHE A 2 -17.96 21.74 -6.11
C PHE A 2 -17.43 20.75 -5.11
N GLN A 3 -17.44 21.11 -3.84
CA GLN A 3 -16.95 20.23 -2.80
C GLN A 3 -17.82 19.02 -2.55
N SER A 4 -19.07 19.06 -2.92
CA SER A 4 -19.94 17.90 -2.69
C SER A 4 -19.69 16.80 -3.69
N ILE A 5 -19.09 17.10 -4.83
CA ILE A 5 -18.78 16.12 -5.84
C ILE A 5 -17.43 15.45 -5.55
N LYS A 6 -16.52 16.23 -5.01
CA LYS A 6 -15.19 15.75 -4.70
C LYS A 6 -15.12 14.46 -3.88
N PRO A 7 -15.94 14.31 -2.81
CA PRO A 7 -15.82 13.13 -1.98
C PRO A 7 -16.14 11.82 -2.68
N LEU A 8 -16.80 11.86 -3.83
CA LEU A 8 -17.12 10.65 -4.55
C LEU A 8 -15.93 10.06 -5.28
N PHE A 9 -15.00 10.91 -5.71
CA PHE A 9 -13.87 10.50 -6.54
C PHE A 9 -12.55 10.88 -5.94
N LYS A 10 -12.58 11.53 -4.77
CA LYS A 10 -11.38 11.99 -4.16
C LYS A 10 -11.06 11.22 -2.95
N TYR A 11 -9.83 11.20 -2.69
CA TYR A 11 -9.34 10.84 -1.38
C TYR A 11 -9.65 11.98 -0.44
N LYS A 12 -10.02 11.65 0.79
CA LYS A 12 -10.24 12.67 1.80
C LYS A 12 -8.97 13.46 2.01
N GLU A 13 -9.09 14.67 2.51
CA GLU A 13 -7.93 15.45 2.83
C GLU A 13 -7.05 14.63 3.76
N GLY A 14 -5.76 14.51 3.41
CA GLY A 14 -4.84 13.68 4.18
C GLY A 14 -4.67 12.26 3.67
N GLU A 15 -5.43 11.83 2.67
CA GLU A 15 -5.28 10.48 2.12
C GLU A 15 -4.29 10.43 0.96
N TYR A 16 -3.20 11.17 1.08
CA TYR A 16 -2.20 11.24 0.02
C TYR A 16 -1.44 9.93 -0.17
N ALA A 17 -1.26 9.16 0.89
CA ALA A 17 -0.55 7.88 0.80
C ALA A 17 -1.30 6.92 -0.12
N MET A 18 -2.60 6.79 0.06
CA MET A 18 -3.44 5.94 -0.78
C MET A 18 -3.43 6.41 -2.23
N LYS A 19 -3.55 7.72 -2.42
CA LYS A 19 -3.53 8.30 -3.75
C LYS A 19 -2.24 7.98 -4.47
N TRP A 20 -1.12 8.08 -3.77
CA TRP A 20 0.18 7.77 -4.35
C TRP A 20 0.27 6.28 -4.71
N CYS A 21 -0.16 5.41 -3.82
CA CYS A 21 -0.10 3.96 -4.05
C CYS A 21 -0.93 3.52 -5.26
N LEU A 22 -2.03 4.22 -5.52
CA LEU A 22 -2.92 3.87 -6.63
C LEU A 22 -2.65 4.67 -7.89
N SER A 23 -1.62 5.53 -7.89
CA SER A 23 -1.37 6.43 -9.01
C SER A 23 -0.86 5.75 -10.27
N THR A 24 -0.22 4.59 -10.14
CA THR A 24 0.21 3.79 -11.27
C THR A 24 -0.03 2.32 -10.99
N ASN A 25 -0.13 1.52 -12.05
CA ASN A 25 -0.29 0.07 -11.89
C ASN A 25 0.88 -0.54 -11.13
N LYS A 26 2.10 -0.09 -11.40
CA LYS A 26 3.28 -0.63 -10.73
C LYS A 26 3.26 -0.34 -9.24
N LYS A 27 2.91 0.88 -8.86
CA LYS A 27 2.81 1.25 -7.45
C LYS A 27 1.70 0.46 -6.76
N MET A 28 0.57 0.30 -7.41
CA MET A 28 -0.54 -0.47 -6.86
C MET A 28 -0.14 -1.92 -6.63
N ARG A 29 0.55 -2.54 -7.59
CA ARG A 29 0.97 -3.93 -7.46
C ARG A 29 1.96 -4.13 -6.31
N VAL A 30 2.91 -3.22 -6.16
CA VAL A 30 3.85 -3.24 -5.03
C VAL A 30 3.10 -3.07 -3.71
N PHE A 31 2.19 -2.12 -3.66
CA PHE A 31 1.40 -1.89 -2.46
C PHE A 31 0.61 -3.13 -2.04
N LEU A 32 -0.02 -3.81 -3.00
CA LEU A 32 -0.82 -4.98 -2.68
C LEU A 32 0.01 -6.12 -2.10
N VAL A 33 1.22 -6.32 -2.60
CA VAL A 33 2.12 -7.34 -2.04
C VAL A 33 2.48 -7.00 -0.59
N ILE A 34 2.84 -5.74 -0.33
CA ILE A 34 3.23 -5.30 1.00
C ILE A 34 2.04 -5.38 1.96
N PHE A 35 0.88 -4.93 1.53
CA PHE A 35 -0.31 -4.90 2.36
C PHE A 35 -0.77 -6.32 2.70
N GLU A 36 -0.77 -7.21 1.71
CA GLU A 36 -1.15 -8.62 1.94
C GLU A 36 -0.24 -9.28 2.95
N ALA A 37 1.08 -9.06 2.83
CA ALA A 37 2.02 -9.60 3.79
C ALA A 37 1.76 -9.09 5.19
N ASN A 38 1.44 -7.81 5.32
CA ASN A 38 1.14 -7.20 6.62
C ASN A 38 -0.14 -7.79 7.22
N GLU A 39 -1.15 -8.03 6.40
CA GLU A 39 -2.41 -8.62 6.83
C GLU A 39 -2.22 -10.06 7.29
N GLU A 40 -1.44 -10.83 6.56
CA GLU A 40 -1.23 -12.25 6.85
C GLU A 40 -0.12 -12.50 7.87
N GLY A 41 0.60 -11.47 8.25
CA GLY A 41 1.59 -11.56 9.31
C GLY A 41 2.94 -12.14 8.92
N TYR A 42 3.28 -12.18 7.63
CA TYR A 42 4.61 -12.62 7.23
C TYR A 42 5.46 -11.44 6.78
N GLU A 43 6.77 -11.64 6.84
CA GLU A 43 7.74 -10.59 6.54
C GLU A 43 8.09 -10.57 5.06
N VAL A 44 8.25 -9.37 4.51
CA VAL A 44 8.72 -9.18 3.14
C VAL A 44 9.82 -8.14 3.10
N TYR A 45 10.69 -8.29 2.12
CA TYR A 45 11.78 -7.37 1.86
C TYR A 45 11.88 -7.18 0.35
N LYS A 46 12.74 -6.27 -0.09
CA LYS A 46 12.77 -5.87 -1.51
C LYS A 46 12.85 -7.06 -2.47
N GLU A 47 13.73 -8.02 -2.19
CA GLU A 47 13.90 -9.17 -3.07
C GLU A 47 12.66 -10.06 -3.10
N SER A 48 12.04 -10.29 -1.94
CA SER A 48 10.84 -11.13 -1.90
C SER A 48 9.66 -10.45 -2.57
N ILE A 49 9.55 -9.13 -2.43
CA ILE A 49 8.49 -8.38 -3.10
C ILE A 49 8.70 -8.44 -4.61
N ALA A 50 9.92 -8.20 -5.07
CA ALA A 50 10.23 -8.29 -6.50
C ALA A 50 9.99 -9.70 -7.05
N GLY A 51 10.26 -10.72 -6.24
CA GLY A 51 10.03 -12.10 -6.62
C GLY A 51 8.57 -12.42 -6.89
N LYS A 52 7.66 -11.69 -6.26
CA LYS A 52 6.22 -11.86 -6.48
C LYS A 52 5.70 -11.05 -7.67
N LEU A 53 6.56 -10.21 -8.25
CA LEU A 53 6.21 -9.34 -9.36
C LEU A 53 7.20 -9.52 -10.51
N PRO A 54 7.26 -10.75 -11.08
CA PRO A 54 8.28 -11.06 -12.08
C PRO A 54 8.15 -10.25 -13.36
N GLU A 55 7.00 -9.64 -13.61
CA GLU A 55 6.81 -8.79 -14.78
C GLU A 55 7.54 -7.45 -14.66
N PHE A 56 8.00 -7.08 -13.47
CA PHE A 56 8.73 -5.84 -13.25
C PHE A 56 10.19 -6.16 -12.91
N SER A 57 11.11 -5.27 -13.30
CA SER A 57 12.50 -5.45 -12.90
C SER A 57 12.67 -5.16 -11.41
N TYR A 58 13.69 -5.79 -10.81
CA TYR A 58 14.03 -5.53 -9.41
C TYR A 58 14.26 -4.03 -9.19
N LYS A 59 14.96 -3.38 -10.10
CA LYS A 59 15.26 -1.96 -9.99
C LYS A 59 13.98 -1.13 -9.89
N THR A 60 12.99 -1.46 -10.69
CA THR A 60 11.71 -0.75 -10.66
C THR A 60 11.01 -0.94 -9.32
N VAL A 61 10.93 -2.18 -8.86
CA VAL A 61 10.28 -2.50 -7.57
C VAL A 61 11.01 -1.80 -6.42
N ALA A 62 12.33 -1.91 -6.39
CA ALA A 62 13.13 -1.29 -5.34
C ALA A 62 12.97 0.22 -5.32
N GLN A 63 12.91 0.85 -6.49
CA GLN A 63 12.73 2.30 -6.59
C GLN A 63 11.40 2.74 -6.00
N ILE A 64 10.33 2.00 -6.30
CA ILE A 64 9.00 2.31 -5.76
C ILE A 64 8.99 2.19 -4.23
N ILE A 65 9.62 1.13 -3.71
CA ILE A 65 9.70 0.94 -2.27
C ILE A 65 10.48 2.08 -1.61
N ASP A 66 11.63 2.43 -2.19
CA ASP A 66 12.44 3.52 -1.65
C ASP A 66 11.70 4.85 -1.68
N ASP A 67 10.97 5.13 -2.74
CA ASP A 67 10.18 6.35 -2.85
C ASP A 67 9.08 6.38 -1.78
N GLY A 68 8.42 5.25 -1.56
CA GLY A 68 7.41 5.14 -0.51
C GLY A 68 7.99 5.31 0.88
N MET A 69 9.21 4.81 1.11
CA MET A 69 9.89 5.00 2.39
C MET A 69 10.24 6.46 2.63
N LYS A 70 10.71 7.16 1.59
CA LYS A 70 11.04 8.58 1.70
C LYS A 70 9.81 9.41 2.06
N LYS A 71 8.66 9.00 1.58
CA LYS A 71 7.39 9.68 1.85
C LYS A 71 6.78 9.27 3.18
N GLY A 72 7.34 8.26 3.84
CA GLY A 72 6.81 7.75 5.10
C GLY A 72 5.63 6.81 4.94
N TYR A 73 5.36 6.35 3.73
CA TYR A 73 4.26 5.42 3.46
C TYR A 73 4.63 3.98 3.76
N TYR A 74 5.87 3.62 3.55
CA TYR A 74 6.40 2.30 3.89
C TYR A 74 7.46 2.43 4.97
N LEU A 75 7.46 1.48 5.88
CA LEU A 75 8.41 1.44 6.99
C LEU A 75 9.41 0.32 6.76
N ASN A 76 10.66 0.59 7.09
CA ASN A 76 11.74 -0.38 7.00
C ASN A 76 12.11 -0.78 8.41
N LEU A 77 11.48 -1.83 8.91
CA LEU A 77 11.60 -2.25 10.30
C LEU A 77 12.56 -3.42 10.46
N PRO A 78 13.11 -3.61 11.66
CA PRO A 78 13.90 -4.81 11.94
C PRO A 78 13.04 -6.07 11.79
N PRO A 79 13.63 -7.22 11.45
CA PRO A 79 12.87 -8.47 11.39
C PRO A 79 12.26 -8.79 12.74
N ARG A 80 11.05 -9.39 12.73
CA ARG A 80 10.37 -9.78 13.95
C ARG A 80 11.04 -10.98 14.61
N THR A 81 11.63 -11.84 13.78
CA THR A 81 12.30 -13.03 14.28
C THR A 81 13.79 -12.80 14.29
N VAL A 82 14.43 -13.09 15.42
CA VAL A 82 15.86 -12.82 15.64
C VAL A 82 16.72 -13.95 15.08
N ILE A 83 16.26 -14.62 14.02
CA ILE A 83 16.99 -15.77 13.49
C ILE A 83 18.08 -15.34 12.52
N SER A 84 17.93 -14.17 11.91
CA SER A 84 18.91 -13.69 10.96
C SER A 84 19.71 -12.55 11.57
N THR A 85 21.04 -12.69 11.54
CA THR A 85 21.93 -11.61 11.90
C THR A 85 22.23 -10.72 10.71
N ASP A 86 21.61 -11.00 9.56
CA ASP A 86 21.84 -10.21 8.35
C ASP A 86 21.09 -8.90 8.47
N LYS A 87 21.83 -7.82 8.69
CA LYS A 87 21.27 -6.48 8.84
C LYS A 87 20.67 -5.93 7.55
N LYS A 88 20.87 -6.61 6.42
CA LYS A 88 20.30 -6.17 5.15
C LYS A 88 18.87 -6.62 4.97
N ILE A 89 18.44 -7.63 5.72
CA ILE A 89 17.07 -8.12 5.64
C ILE A 89 16.21 -7.25 6.56
N ARG A 90 15.30 -6.52 5.96
CA ARG A 90 14.40 -5.63 6.68
C ARG A 90 12.97 -5.98 6.33
N ASN A 91 12.12 -5.92 7.34
CA ASN A 91 10.70 -6.14 7.16
C ASN A 91 10.06 -4.85 6.67
N ILE A 92 9.54 -4.87 5.46
CA ILE A 92 8.87 -3.71 4.87
C ILE A 92 7.39 -3.79 5.18
N ARG A 93 6.85 -2.72 5.74
CA ARG A 93 5.47 -2.65 6.16
C ARG A 93 4.83 -1.35 5.72
N PRO A 94 3.52 -1.35 5.54
CA PRO A 94 2.83 -0.08 5.32
C PRO A 94 2.81 0.71 6.64
N SER A 95 2.85 2.03 6.54
CA SER A 95 2.68 2.88 7.71
C SER A 95 1.26 2.71 8.25
N GLU A 96 1.08 3.02 9.53
CA GLU A 96 -0.25 2.98 10.13
C GLU A 96 -1.22 3.89 9.39
N GLU A 97 -0.76 5.08 8.99
CA GLU A 97 -1.56 6.01 8.22
C GLU A 97 -2.04 5.39 6.92
N LEU A 98 -1.15 4.71 6.19
CA LEU A 98 -1.52 4.07 4.93
C LEU A 98 -2.55 2.97 5.16
N VAL A 99 -2.39 2.19 6.21
CA VAL A 99 -3.35 1.12 6.54
C VAL A 99 -4.73 1.70 6.81
N VAL A 100 -4.78 2.77 7.60
CA VAL A 100 -6.05 3.43 7.93
C VAL A 100 -6.70 3.98 6.68
N GLN A 101 -5.93 4.62 5.81
CA GLN A 101 -6.46 5.19 4.56
C GLN A 101 -7.01 4.09 3.65
N PHE A 102 -6.32 2.95 3.57
CA PHE A 102 -6.78 1.85 2.75
C PHE A 102 -8.09 1.26 3.27
N ILE A 103 -8.20 1.10 4.59
CA ILE A 103 -9.43 0.60 5.21
C ILE A 103 -10.59 1.55 4.93
N ASN A 104 -10.38 2.84 5.12
CA ASN A 104 -11.41 3.84 4.86
C ASN A 104 -11.83 3.85 3.40
N TRP A 105 -10.85 3.74 2.50
CA TRP A 105 -11.13 3.70 1.07
C TRP A 105 -12.00 2.50 0.70
N ASN A 106 -11.72 1.32 1.28
CA ASN A 106 -12.49 0.12 1.04
C ASN A 106 -13.92 0.25 1.58
N ILE A 107 -14.09 0.83 2.75
CA ILE A 107 -15.40 1.04 3.33
C ILE A 107 -16.25 1.93 2.42
N ASP A 108 -15.66 3.01 1.92
CA ASP A 108 -16.36 3.93 1.02
C ASP A 108 -16.74 3.22 -0.28
N LEU A 109 -15.85 2.40 -0.82
CA LEU A 109 -16.13 1.66 -2.04
C LEU A 109 -17.29 0.69 -1.84
N ILE A 110 -17.28 -0.05 -0.75
CA ILE A 110 -18.34 -1.02 -0.43
C ILE A 110 -19.66 -0.30 -0.27
N ASN A 111 -19.69 0.83 0.44
CA ASN A 111 -20.89 1.61 0.63
C ASN A 111 -21.45 2.14 -0.68
N ASN A 112 -20.57 2.59 -1.58
CA ASN A 112 -20.99 3.08 -2.89
C ASN A 112 -21.58 1.96 -3.73
N LEU A 113 -21.00 0.76 -3.70
CA LEU A 113 -21.53 -0.37 -4.42
C LEU A 113 -22.89 -0.81 -3.87
N ALA A 114 -23.04 -0.83 -2.55
CA ALA A 114 -24.32 -1.18 -1.92
C ALA A 114 -25.41 -0.17 -2.32
N ASN A 115 -25.09 1.11 -2.33
CA ASN A 115 -26.03 2.13 -2.73
C ASN A 115 -26.41 2.02 -4.20
N PHE A 116 -25.44 1.67 -5.05
CA PHE A 116 -25.72 1.46 -6.46
C PHE A 116 -26.69 0.30 -6.67
N GLN A 117 -26.49 -0.80 -5.96
CA GLN A 117 -27.36 -1.96 -6.08
C GLN A 117 -28.79 -1.67 -5.62
N LYS A 118 -28.94 -0.82 -4.61
CA LYS A 118 -30.27 -0.45 -4.13
C LYS A 118 -31.08 0.35 -5.16
N LYS A 119 -30.39 1.00 -6.09
CA LYS A 119 -31.06 1.81 -7.12
C LYS A 119 -31.47 0.96 -8.31
N ILE A 120 -31.01 -0.24 -8.41
CA ILE A 120 -31.37 -1.14 -9.48
C ILE A 120 -32.59 -1.95 -9.10
#